data_f5b10f6f54c13d1f45c659604eb92f92
#
_entry.id   f5b10f6f54c13d1f45c659604eb92f92
#
_cell.length_a   1.000
_cell.length_b   1.000
_cell.length_c   1.000
_cell.angle_alpha   90.00
_cell.angle_beta   90.00
_cell.angle_gamma   90.00
#
_symmetry.space_group_name_H-M   'P 1'
#
loop_
_entity.id
_entity.type
_entity.pdbx_description
1 polymer ?
#
loop_
_entity_poly.entity_id
_entity_poly.type
_entity_poly.pdbx_seq_one_letter_code
_entity_poly.pdbx_strand_id
1 'polypeptide(L)'
;MNQRRVDFVIVGSGGGGGTLSWMLAKAGYRVVVLDQGADWSLPKEEVNTPFDPGLHDEYRFQQQKPDGKRQPRGDYNTFRPTEELQARPLNSNMIGGWSATTLGGGSNLWGGWAVRALPIDFRLRSHYTKTGQLDQFRAWGYDVADWPVSYDEMEPYFNVTEAMLAVNGDREAMNQALVGSPWYKAFKTLNPDVAGYGRWESTFPYPSPPYPQKPVGQFFFDGAQAAGVTCLPIPTALVNPGSDGYRTRAELAKAASTVPDGPGSAFWHQDPEALWSDRVRAACNMCGFCEDFICWGSNAPKSGVFSTTLVEMRDLPEHADVRCNAKVYEVLYDSRLRRANGVRYLDITDPDRPVKHEVLAKYVVLSCGAVQSARLLLMSGPPEGLGNRYGNVGRNVMFHLFNMSSSVQLPPQYQGLLHPELGNIGSTTSYDNYFIPGETADSWWKMGIMTAAEKKNPLHGAVNSLQGGAIGMDLLGQMDDYTRQLDLRTTGDDHPMPRNRVTLDPQYVDEYGLPVARITRSFGEHEQLLFRLMKARFREIFAVYEKIGIDFTLSDPQLLTLFGDHQMGTCRMGDDPRTSVLDRHCRMHEVPNVFVVDTSCFPTSLGVNPMATAMANAMRVGSYLVDALRRGNELN
;
A
#
# COMPACT_ATOMS: atom_id res chain seq x y z
N MET A 1 26.05 30.10 10.52
CA MET A 1 26.30 28.81 11.18
C MET A 1 26.44 27.77 10.11
N ASN A 2 27.57 27.04 10.07
CA ASN A 2 27.68 25.90 9.13
C ASN A 2 26.62 24.87 9.51
N GLN A 3 25.55 24.77 8.72
CA GLN A 3 24.59 23.69 8.89
C GLN A 3 25.32 22.36 8.66
N ARG A 4 25.42 21.57 9.74
CA ARG A 4 26.14 20.29 9.69
C ARG A 4 25.35 19.32 8.82
N ARG A 5 25.93 18.86 7.71
CA ARG A 5 25.33 17.93 6.76
C ARG A 5 24.96 16.62 7.47
N VAL A 6 23.71 16.15 7.35
CA VAL A 6 23.27 14.87 7.88
C VAL A 6 23.60 13.72 6.92
N ASP A 7 23.51 12.48 7.37
CA ASP A 7 23.79 11.36 6.49
C ASP A 7 22.63 11.16 5.52
N PHE A 8 21.39 11.14 6.03
CA PHE A 8 20.18 10.96 5.23
C PHE A 8 19.13 12.02 5.53
N VAL A 9 18.48 12.50 4.46
CA VAL A 9 17.17 13.14 4.55
C VAL A 9 16.14 12.24 3.86
N ILE A 10 15.05 11.93 4.56
CA ILE A 10 13.96 11.08 4.08
C ILE A 10 12.71 11.94 3.99
N VAL A 11 12.10 11.97 2.81
CA VAL A 11 10.90 12.75 2.51
C VAL A 11 9.70 11.82 2.51
N GLY A 12 8.82 11.97 3.51
CA GLY A 12 7.68 11.10 3.77
C GLY A 12 7.99 9.98 4.76
N SER A 13 7.14 9.83 5.75
CA SER A 13 7.26 8.86 6.85
C SER A 13 6.35 7.64 6.71
N GLY A 14 5.74 7.42 5.52
CA GLY A 14 4.86 6.29 5.25
C GLY A 14 5.55 4.93 5.33
N GLY A 15 4.90 3.86 4.85
CA GLY A 15 5.38 2.48 4.96
C GLY A 15 6.84 2.28 4.54
N GLY A 16 7.26 2.86 3.41
CA GLY A 16 8.65 2.81 2.94
C GLY A 16 9.59 3.67 3.78
N GLY A 17 9.31 4.98 3.87
CA GLY A 17 10.18 5.95 4.53
C GLY A 17 10.33 5.72 6.03
N GLY A 18 9.23 5.44 6.74
CA GLY A 18 9.24 5.14 8.17
C GLY A 18 10.01 3.85 8.50
N THR A 19 9.92 2.83 7.64
CA THR A 19 10.68 1.59 7.80
C THR A 19 12.17 1.80 7.54
N LEU A 20 12.52 2.47 6.43
CA LEU A 20 13.91 2.71 6.08
C LEU A 20 14.60 3.64 7.08
N SER A 21 13.92 4.69 7.54
CA SER A 21 14.49 5.64 8.51
C SER A 21 14.83 4.97 9.84
N TRP A 22 13.98 4.06 10.30
CA TRP A 22 14.26 3.25 11.49
C TRP A 22 15.53 2.42 11.33
N MET A 23 15.68 1.70 10.21
CA MET A 23 16.87 0.88 9.96
C MET A 23 18.15 1.72 9.96
N LEU A 24 18.14 2.86 9.29
CA LEU A 24 19.30 3.74 9.18
C LEU A 24 19.66 4.37 10.54
N ALA A 25 18.67 4.81 11.32
CA ALA A 25 18.89 5.34 12.66
C ALA A 25 19.44 4.27 13.62
N LYS A 26 18.86 3.05 13.60
CA LYS A 26 19.38 1.89 14.38
C LYS A 26 20.80 1.48 13.97
N ALA A 27 21.16 1.71 12.71
CA ALA A 27 22.53 1.48 12.23
C ALA A 27 23.53 2.60 12.61
N GLY A 28 23.06 3.66 13.31
CA GLY A 28 23.90 4.75 13.82
C GLY A 28 24.06 5.94 12.86
N TYR A 29 23.31 5.99 11.75
CA TYR A 29 23.33 7.13 10.83
C TYR A 29 22.43 8.26 11.33
N ARG A 30 22.81 9.51 11.03
CA ARG A 30 21.98 10.70 11.32
C ARG A 30 20.93 10.86 10.22
N VAL A 31 19.68 10.70 10.60
CA VAL A 31 18.52 10.72 9.72
C VAL A 31 17.60 11.89 10.08
N VAL A 32 17.24 12.70 9.10
CA VAL A 32 16.15 13.68 9.20
C VAL A 32 14.98 13.16 8.37
N VAL A 33 13.84 12.99 9.00
CA VAL A 33 12.58 12.64 8.33
C VAL A 33 11.71 13.88 8.23
N LEU A 34 11.28 14.21 7.03
CA LEU A 34 10.39 15.35 6.75
C LEU A 34 9.04 14.81 6.30
N ASP A 35 7.99 15.07 7.05
CA ASP A 35 6.62 14.72 6.69
C ASP A 35 5.73 15.96 6.64
N GLN A 36 4.96 16.09 5.56
CA GLN A 36 4.02 17.22 5.44
C GLN A 36 2.84 17.12 6.40
N GLY A 37 2.54 15.91 6.89
CA GLY A 37 1.47 15.65 7.83
C GLY A 37 1.82 16.06 9.26
N ALA A 38 0.80 16.31 10.05
CA ALA A 38 0.94 16.58 11.46
C ALA A 38 1.19 15.29 12.26
N ASP A 39 1.86 15.43 13.39
CA ASP A 39 1.86 14.40 14.44
C ASP A 39 0.57 14.54 15.26
N TRP A 40 -0.31 13.57 15.11
CA TRP A 40 -1.58 13.51 15.83
C TRP A 40 -1.49 12.74 17.14
N SER A 41 -0.29 12.33 17.55
CA SER A 41 -0.09 11.75 18.88
C SER A 41 -0.43 12.81 19.94
N LEU A 42 -1.02 12.34 21.03
CA LEU A 42 -1.27 13.22 22.16
C LEU A 42 0.07 13.66 22.79
N PRO A 43 0.13 14.87 23.36
CA PRO A 43 1.27 15.29 24.17
C PRO A 43 1.57 14.25 25.23
N LYS A 44 2.85 14.02 25.53
CA LYS A 44 3.29 13.05 26.57
C LYS A 44 2.60 13.24 27.92
N GLU A 45 2.17 14.45 28.21
CA GLU A 45 1.50 14.84 29.45
C GLU A 45 0.06 14.31 29.54
N GLU A 46 -0.56 13.96 28.42
CA GLU A 46 -1.93 13.42 28.34
C GLU A 46 -1.96 11.88 28.23
N VAL A 47 -0.80 11.23 28.07
CA VAL A 47 -0.65 9.79 27.81
C VAL A 47 -0.53 8.96 29.11
N ASN A 48 -1.02 9.44 30.23
CA ASN A 48 -0.97 8.69 31.49
C ASN A 48 -2.15 7.73 31.73
N THR A 49 -2.91 7.40 30.72
CA THR A 49 -3.94 6.37 30.81
C THR A 49 -3.45 5.09 30.16
N PRO A 50 -3.77 3.89 30.72
CA PRO A 50 -3.43 2.61 30.10
C PRO A 50 -4.09 2.40 28.71
N PHE A 51 -4.99 3.27 28.35
CA PHE A 51 -5.51 3.45 27.01
C PHE A 51 -4.91 4.74 26.48
N ASP A 52 -3.88 4.62 25.66
CA ASP A 52 -3.54 5.68 24.73
C ASP A 52 -4.88 6.01 24.00
N PRO A 53 -5.50 7.19 24.21
CA PRO A 53 -6.83 7.47 23.68
C PRO A 53 -6.78 7.71 22.17
N GLY A 54 -5.96 6.97 21.49
CA GLY A 54 -5.61 7.07 20.10
C GLY A 54 -6.68 6.67 19.11
N LEU A 55 -7.94 6.72 19.46
CA LEU A 55 -9.02 6.67 18.48
C LEU A 55 -9.17 8.06 17.87
N HIS A 56 -8.62 8.26 16.69
CA HIS A 56 -8.81 9.46 15.90
C HIS A 56 -9.81 9.18 14.78
N ASP A 57 -10.70 10.15 14.60
CA ASP A 57 -11.69 10.15 13.52
C ASP A 57 -10.95 10.20 12.16
N GLU A 58 -10.96 9.10 11.39
CA GLU A 58 -10.36 9.04 10.05
C GLU A 58 -10.93 10.07 9.09
N TYR A 59 -12.14 10.53 9.31
CA TYR A 59 -12.70 11.65 8.55
C TYR A 59 -11.88 12.94 8.68
N ARG A 60 -11.15 13.13 9.77
CA ARG A 60 -10.22 14.25 9.88
C ARG A 60 -9.05 14.13 8.93
N PHE A 61 -8.69 12.92 8.54
CA PHE A 61 -7.56 12.63 7.66
C PHE A 61 -7.95 12.47 6.21
N GLN A 62 -9.14 11.95 5.95
CA GLN A 62 -9.65 11.71 4.59
C GLN A 62 -10.41 12.92 4.04
N GLN A 63 -11.13 13.63 4.89
CA GLN A 63 -11.86 14.82 4.50
C GLN A 63 -11.18 16.03 5.08
N GLN A 64 -10.74 16.92 4.22
CA GLN A 64 -10.31 18.26 4.56
C GLN A 64 -11.52 19.03 5.09
N LYS A 65 -11.80 18.94 6.39
CA LYS A 65 -12.89 19.71 6.99
C LYS A 65 -12.47 21.18 7.05
N PRO A 66 -13.36 22.11 6.64
CA PRO A 66 -13.08 23.55 6.65
C PRO A 66 -12.80 24.14 8.03
N ASP A 67 -13.18 23.45 9.12
CA ASP A 67 -12.98 23.87 10.50
C ASP A 67 -11.64 23.42 11.09
N GLY A 68 -10.90 22.62 10.35
CA GLY A 68 -9.58 22.16 10.74
C GLY A 68 -8.55 23.26 10.70
N LYS A 69 -8.50 24.11 11.71
CA LYS A 69 -7.44 25.11 11.90
C LYS A 69 -6.01 24.53 11.92
N ARG A 70 -5.81 23.23 11.65
CA ARG A 70 -4.54 22.53 11.86
C ARG A 70 -4.25 21.41 10.85
N GLN A 71 -5.07 21.17 9.83
CA GLN A 71 -4.67 20.26 8.76
C GLN A 71 -4.06 21.08 7.63
N PRO A 72 -2.82 20.77 7.21
CA PRO A 72 -2.38 21.21 5.90
C PRO A 72 -3.44 20.73 4.91
N ARG A 73 -3.99 21.63 4.12
CA ARG A 73 -4.88 21.25 3.03
C ARG A 73 -4.08 20.27 2.19
N GLY A 74 -4.55 19.03 2.09
CA GLY A 74 -3.84 18.02 1.32
C GLY A 74 -3.64 18.50 -0.10
N ASP A 75 -2.54 18.07 -0.72
CA ASP A 75 -2.29 18.38 -2.11
C ASP A 75 -3.42 17.77 -2.95
N TYR A 76 -4.22 18.61 -3.58
CA TYR A 76 -5.13 18.14 -4.59
C TYR A 76 -4.37 17.84 -5.88
N ASN A 77 -4.89 16.93 -6.68
CA ASN A 77 -4.36 16.61 -8.00
C ASN A 77 -5.33 17.09 -9.07
N THR A 78 -4.85 17.24 -10.28
CA THR A 78 -5.73 17.37 -11.44
C THR A 78 -5.77 16.07 -12.23
N PHE A 79 -6.83 15.87 -12.97
CA PHE A 79 -7.07 14.66 -13.73
C PHE A 79 -7.56 14.93 -15.15
N ARG A 80 -7.10 14.11 -16.07
CA ARG A 80 -7.66 13.98 -17.41
C ARG A 80 -7.58 12.52 -17.89
N PRO A 81 -8.56 12.04 -18.67
CA PRO A 81 -8.53 10.67 -19.21
C PRO A 81 -7.43 10.45 -20.25
N THR A 82 -7.17 11.46 -21.09
CA THR A 82 -6.16 11.41 -22.17
C THR A 82 -5.42 12.74 -22.27
N GLU A 83 -4.32 12.77 -22.99
CA GLU A 83 -3.47 13.99 -23.12
C GLU A 83 -4.16 15.11 -23.89
N GLU A 84 -5.12 14.81 -24.75
CA GLU A 84 -5.86 15.77 -25.57
C GLU A 84 -6.94 16.51 -24.79
N LEU A 85 -7.37 15.96 -23.65
CA LEU A 85 -8.41 16.55 -22.83
C LEU A 85 -7.85 17.50 -21.78
N GLN A 86 -8.62 18.56 -21.51
CA GLN A 86 -8.28 19.48 -20.44
C GLN A 86 -8.37 18.79 -19.07
N ALA A 87 -7.37 18.98 -18.24
CA ALA A 87 -7.37 18.50 -16.88
C ALA A 87 -8.33 19.32 -15.99
N ARG A 88 -8.93 18.66 -15.01
CA ARG A 88 -9.79 19.29 -13.99
C ARG A 88 -9.32 18.93 -12.60
N PRO A 89 -9.47 19.80 -11.61
CA PRO A 89 -9.20 19.44 -10.22
C PRO A 89 -10.02 18.23 -9.79
N LEU A 90 -9.40 17.32 -9.08
CA LEU A 90 -10.09 16.26 -8.36
C LEU A 90 -10.70 16.85 -7.10
N ASN A 91 -12.00 16.72 -6.95
CA ASN A 91 -12.68 17.16 -5.74
C ASN A 91 -12.19 16.33 -4.55
N SER A 92 -12.17 16.92 -3.36
CA SER A 92 -11.78 16.27 -2.11
C SER A 92 -12.56 14.99 -1.78
N ASN A 93 -13.75 14.84 -2.36
CA ASN A 93 -14.60 13.65 -2.19
C ASN A 93 -14.30 12.53 -3.19
N MET A 94 -13.38 12.74 -4.13
CA MET A 94 -12.96 11.70 -5.07
C MET A 94 -11.68 11.06 -4.55
N ILE A 95 -11.77 9.81 -4.16
CA ILE A 95 -10.60 8.98 -3.85
C ILE A 95 -9.74 8.89 -5.11
N GLY A 96 -8.76 9.76 -5.23
CA GLY A 96 -7.99 9.86 -6.46
C GLY A 96 -6.61 10.39 -6.26
N GLY A 97 -5.63 9.49 -6.03
CA GLY A 97 -4.24 9.90 -5.89
C GLY A 97 -4.00 10.79 -4.67
N TRP A 98 -4.85 10.71 -3.64
CA TRP A 98 -4.69 11.47 -2.42
C TRP A 98 -3.48 11.00 -1.61
N SER A 99 -2.89 11.89 -0.85
CA SER A 99 -1.80 11.59 0.06
C SER A 99 -2.30 11.68 1.49
N ALA A 100 -1.99 10.69 2.29
CA ALA A 100 -2.27 10.75 3.73
C ALA A 100 -1.37 11.81 4.37
N THR A 101 -1.97 12.90 4.85
CA THR A 101 -1.26 14.04 5.47
C THR A 101 -1.14 13.86 6.98
N THR A 102 -0.55 12.76 7.39
CA THR A 102 -0.29 12.42 8.80
C THR A 102 1.07 11.75 8.93
N LEU A 103 1.74 11.97 10.05
CA LEU A 103 2.96 11.22 10.38
C LEU A 103 2.66 9.71 10.33
N GLY A 104 3.47 8.96 9.57
CA GLY A 104 3.21 7.55 9.26
C GLY A 104 2.42 7.30 7.99
N GLY A 105 1.91 8.36 7.37
CA GLY A 105 1.25 8.31 6.06
C GLY A 105 0.14 7.27 5.95
N GLY A 106 -0.04 6.70 4.77
CA GLY A 106 -1.07 5.71 4.47
C GLY A 106 -1.01 4.43 5.32
N SER A 107 0.12 4.12 5.97
CA SER A 107 0.23 2.96 6.85
C SER A 107 -0.60 3.08 8.14
N ASN A 108 -1.03 4.28 8.49
CA ASN A 108 -1.93 4.49 9.63
C ASN A 108 -3.40 4.35 9.22
N LEU A 109 -3.70 4.68 7.96
CA LEU A 109 -5.06 4.70 7.42
C LEU A 109 -5.49 3.35 6.82
N TRP A 110 -4.55 2.50 6.45
CA TRP A 110 -4.83 1.25 5.76
C TRP A 110 -5.69 0.27 6.57
N GLY A 111 -6.38 -0.61 5.87
CA GLY A 111 -7.20 -1.67 6.50
C GLY A 111 -6.43 -2.78 7.20
N GLY A 112 -5.11 -2.77 7.13
CA GLY A 112 -4.26 -3.79 7.72
C GLY A 112 -4.16 -5.09 6.91
N TRP A 113 -4.68 -5.17 5.69
CA TRP A 113 -4.54 -6.36 4.86
C TRP A 113 -3.09 -6.56 4.44
N ALA A 114 -2.45 -7.62 4.94
CA ALA A 114 -1.02 -7.87 4.80
C ALA A 114 -0.75 -9.13 3.97
N VAL A 115 -1.33 -9.19 2.77
CA VAL A 115 -1.13 -10.28 1.83
C VAL A 115 0.17 -10.08 1.07
N ARG A 116 1.00 -11.13 0.95
CA ARG A 116 2.24 -11.09 0.16
C ARG A 116 1.95 -11.07 -1.34
N ALA A 117 2.79 -10.37 -2.09
CA ALA A 117 2.91 -10.60 -3.52
C ALA A 117 3.33 -12.05 -3.82
N LEU A 118 2.88 -12.59 -4.93
CA LEU A 118 3.23 -13.94 -5.36
C LEU A 118 4.48 -13.93 -6.26
N PRO A 119 5.21 -15.04 -6.39
CA PRO A 119 6.39 -15.14 -7.27
C PRO A 119 6.14 -14.65 -8.70
N ILE A 120 4.94 -14.88 -9.23
CA ILE A 120 4.56 -14.46 -10.59
C ILE A 120 4.49 -12.94 -10.75
N ASP A 121 4.16 -12.21 -9.70
CA ASP A 121 4.10 -10.74 -9.72
C ASP A 121 5.46 -10.12 -10.04
N PHE A 122 6.53 -10.80 -9.67
CA PHE A 122 7.90 -10.38 -9.95
C PHE A 122 8.39 -10.78 -11.35
N ARG A 123 7.66 -11.63 -12.08
CA ARG A 123 8.04 -12.22 -13.37
C ARG A 123 6.94 -12.13 -14.43
N LEU A 124 6.14 -11.07 -14.38
CA LEU A 124 4.93 -10.96 -15.19
C LEU A 124 5.24 -10.87 -16.69
N ARG A 125 6.29 -10.12 -17.10
CA ARG A 125 6.74 -10.09 -18.50
C ARG A 125 7.23 -11.46 -18.96
N SER A 126 8.03 -12.13 -18.15
CA SER A 126 8.51 -13.48 -18.44
C SER A 126 7.34 -14.47 -18.58
N HIS A 127 6.33 -14.34 -17.70
CA HIS A 127 5.12 -15.14 -17.78
C HIS A 127 4.39 -14.93 -19.12
N TYR A 128 4.10 -13.69 -19.49
CA TYR A 128 3.42 -13.39 -20.75
C TYR A 128 4.25 -13.75 -22.00
N THR A 129 5.58 -13.74 -21.89
CA THR A 129 6.45 -14.26 -22.93
C THR A 129 6.25 -15.77 -23.12
N LYS A 130 6.23 -16.53 -22.02
CA LYS A 130 6.06 -17.99 -22.03
C LYS A 130 4.66 -18.42 -22.48
N THR A 131 3.62 -17.65 -22.13
CA THR A 131 2.23 -17.94 -22.53
C THR A 131 1.87 -17.39 -23.91
N GLY A 132 2.78 -16.68 -24.59
CA GLY A 132 2.53 -16.07 -25.89
C GLY A 132 1.64 -14.82 -25.87
N GLN A 133 1.33 -14.29 -24.69
CA GLN A 133 0.45 -13.13 -24.52
C GLN A 133 1.18 -11.77 -24.63
N LEU A 134 2.51 -11.75 -24.52
CA LEU A 134 3.26 -10.49 -24.40
C LEU A 134 3.05 -9.56 -25.60
N ASP A 135 3.01 -10.09 -26.83
CA ASP A 135 2.83 -9.27 -28.04
C ASP A 135 1.42 -8.67 -28.11
N GLN A 136 0.41 -9.37 -27.59
CA GLN A 136 -0.94 -8.82 -27.44
C GLN A 136 -0.96 -7.65 -26.44
N PHE A 137 -0.32 -7.78 -25.28
CA PHE A 137 -0.21 -6.68 -24.32
C PHE A 137 0.52 -5.47 -24.91
N ARG A 138 1.60 -5.69 -25.67
CA ARG A 138 2.30 -4.63 -26.39
C ARG A 138 1.40 -3.95 -27.44
N ALA A 139 0.63 -4.72 -28.20
CA ALA A 139 -0.33 -4.18 -29.18
C ALA A 139 -1.42 -3.33 -28.50
N TRP A 140 -1.83 -3.67 -27.30
CA TRP A 140 -2.75 -2.89 -26.46
C TRP A 140 -2.09 -1.68 -25.77
N GLY A 141 -0.77 -1.50 -25.93
CA GLY A 141 -0.03 -0.35 -25.39
C GLY A 141 0.46 -0.52 -23.96
N TYR A 142 0.51 -1.74 -23.44
CA TYR A 142 1.09 -2.04 -22.13
C TYR A 142 2.61 -2.18 -22.19
N ASP A 143 3.27 -1.78 -21.12
CA ASP A 143 4.72 -1.86 -20.93
C ASP A 143 5.05 -2.73 -19.71
N VAL A 144 4.60 -3.97 -19.75
CA VAL A 144 4.79 -4.95 -18.68
C VAL A 144 6.28 -5.28 -18.52
N ALA A 145 6.78 -5.25 -17.31
CA ALA A 145 8.17 -5.54 -16.96
C ALA A 145 8.26 -6.63 -15.89
N ASP A 146 9.40 -7.30 -15.83
CA ASP A 146 9.78 -8.06 -14.65
C ASP A 146 10.39 -7.13 -13.61
N TRP A 147 10.30 -7.50 -12.34
CA TRP A 147 11.05 -6.85 -11.29
C TRP A 147 12.53 -7.25 -11.39
N PRO A 148 13.49 -6.32 -11.14
CA PRO A 148 14.91 -6.67 -11.14
C PRO A 148 15.33 -7.45 -9.88
N VAL A 149 14.37 -7.83 -9.05
CA VAL A 149 14.50 -8.68 -7.87
C VAL A 149 13.53 -9.86 -7.96
N SER A 150 13.86 -10.98 -7.33
CA SER A 150 13.00 -12.16 -7.30
C SER A 150 12.15 -12.21 -6.03
N TYR A 151 11.15 -13.07 -6.02
CA TYR A 151 10.40 -13.36 -4.80
C TYR A 151 11.29 -13.95 -3.71
N ASP A 152 12.20 -14.87 -4.06
CA ASP A 152 13.10 -15.52 -3.10
C ASP A 152 14.03 -14.50 -2.41
N GLU A 153 14.44 -13.45 -3.14
CA GLU A 153 15.18 -12.33 -2.54
C GLU A 153 14.32 -11.47 -1.60
N MET A 154 13.00 -11.42 -1.84
CA MET A 154 12.06 -10.65 -1.05
C MET A 154 11.50 -11.42 0.16
N GLU A 155 11.43 -12.75 0.08
CA GLU A 155 10.77 -13.59 1.09
C GLU A 155 11.28 -13.36 2.51
N PRO A 156 12.59 -13.29 2.80
CA PRO A 156 13.09 -13.01 4.16
C PRO A 156 12.59 -11.67 4.71
N TYR A 157 12.48 -10.67 3.85
CA TYR A 157 11.99 -9.34 4.24
C TYR A 157 10.47 -9.30 4.42
N PHE A 158 9.72 -10.15 3.72
CA PHE A 158 8.31 -10.38 4.05
C PHE A 158 8.16 -11.00 5.43
N ASN A 159 9.01 -11.99 5.79
CA ASN A 159 8.98 -12.62 7.12
C ASN A 159 9.19 -11.56 8.23
N VAL A 160 10.19 -10.70 8.06
CA VAL A 160 10.47 -9.62 9.02
C VAL A 160 9.34 -8.59 9.07
N THR A 161 8.78 -8.24 7.91
CA THR A 161 7.65 -7.29 7.83
C THR A 161 6.43 -7.83 8.55
N GLU A 162 6.09 -9.09 8.34
CA GLU A 162 4.94 -9.75 9.00
C GLU A 162 5.15 -9.85 10.50
N ALA A 163 6.37 -10.18 10.95
CA ALA A 163 6.71 -10.19 12.36
C ALA A 163 6.58 -8.79 12.99
N MET A 164 7.12 -7.76 12.34
CA MET A 164 7.05 -6.38 12.80
C MET A 164 5.61 -5.87 12.88
N LEU A 165 4.78 -6.25 11.91
CA LEU A 165 3.39 -5.84 11.81
C LEU A 165 2.43 -6.71 12.65
N ALA A 166 2.92 -7.74 13.34
CA ALA A 166 2.08 -8.69 14.08
C ALA A 166 0.97 -9.31 13.18
N VAL A 167 1.33 -9.71 11.97
CA VAL A 167 0.35 -10.24 11.03
C VAL A 167 -0.23 -11.54 11.56
N ASN A 168 -1.54 -11.62 11.62
CA ASN A 168 -2.26 -12.85 11.92
C ASN A 168 -2.68 -13.54 10.62
N GLY A 169 -2.74 -14.85 10.63
CA GLY A 169 -3.12 -15.64 9.47
C GLY A 169 -2.84 -17.14 9.64
N ASP A 170 -3.25 -17.91 8.65
CA ASP A 170 -2.94 -19.34 8.54
C ASP A 170 -2.08 -19.58 7.30
N ARG A 171 -0.77 -19.74 7.51
CA ARG A 171 0.20 -19.92 6.41
C ARG A 171 -0.01 -21.22 5.66
N GLU A 172 -0.35 -22.28 6.37
CA GLU A 172 -0.58 -23.58 5.75
C GLU A 172 -1.83 -23.57 4.89
N ALA A 173 -2.94 -23.04 5.41
CA ALA A 173 -4.17 -22.88 4.64
C ALA A 173 -3.96 -22.00 3.40
N MET A 174 -3.17 -20.93 3.52
CA MET A 174 -2.83 -20.08 2.36
C MET A 174 -2.03 -20.83 1.31
N ASN A 175 -1.02 -21.60 1.70
CA ASN A 175 -0.23 -22.41 0.77
C ASN A 175 -1.13 -23.44 0.07
N GLN A 176 -1.98 -24.13 0.81
CA GLN A 176 -2.93 -25.11 0.27
C GLN A 176 -3.92 -24.46 -0.71
N ALA A 177 -4.49 -23.30 -0.36
CA ALA A 177 -5.39 -22.57 -1.23
C ALA A 177 -4.70 -22.12 -2.54
N LEU A 178 -3.45 -21.66 -2.43
CA LEU A 178 -2.67 -21.22 -3.57
C LEU A 178 -2.41 -22.37 -4.56
N VAL A 179 -1.83 -23.48 -4.08
CA VAL A 179 -1.52 -24.63 -4.95
C VAL A 179 -2.76 -25.41 -5.36
N GLY A 180 -3.85 -25.25 -4.62
CA GLY A 180 -5.17 -25.80 -4.91
C GLY A 180 -5.94 -25.03 -5.98
N SER A 181 -5.57 -23.78 -6.26
CA SER A 181 -6.31 -22.92 -7.17
C SER A 181 -6.35 -23.45 -8.62
N PRO A 182 -7.44 -23.22 -9.36
CA PRO A 182 -7.59 -23.72 -10.73
C PRO A 182 -6.48 -23.25 -11.67
N TRP A 183 -6.10 -21.98 -11.61
CA TRP A 183 -5.06 -21.40 -12.46
C TRP A 183 -3.66 -21.94 -12.15
N TYR A 184 -3.34 -22.19 -10.87
CA TYR A 184 -2.04 -22.76 -10.50
C TYR A 184 -1.87 -24.17 -11.06
N LYS A 185 -2.93 -25.01 -10.95
CA LYS A 185 -2.96 -26.36 -11.54
C LYS A 185 -2.83 -26.33 -13.06
N ALA A 186 -3.54 -25.39 -13.72
CA ALA A 186 -3.43 -25.20 -15.16
C ALA A 186 -2.00 -24.78 -15.57
N PHE A 187 -1.41 -23.81 -14.90
CA PHE A 187 -0.04 -23.36 -15.19
C PHE A 187 1.00 -24.48 -14.96
N LYS A 188 0.86 -25.25 -13.89
CA LYS A 188 1.77 -26.38 -13.63
C LYS A 188 1.68 -27.45 -14.72
N THR A 189 0.52 -27.60 -15.35
CA THR A 189 0.31 -28.52 -16.47
C THR A 189 0.85 -27.97 -17.78
N LEU A 190 0.55 -26.70 -18.08
CA LEU A 190 0.94 -26.04 -19.33
C LEU A 190 2.41 -25.61 -19.37
N ASN A 191 2.97 -25.31 -18.20
CA ASN A 191 4.33 -24.83 -18.06
C ASN A 191 4.94 -25.37 -16.73
N PRO A 192 5.59 -26.55 -16.76
CA PRO A 192 6.24 -27.13 -15.59
C PRO A 192 7.25 -26.20 -14.90
N ASP A 193 7.79 -25.23 -15.64
CA ASP A 193 8.76 -24.23 -15.13
C ASP A 193 8.09 -23.08 -14.34
N VAL A 194 6.81 -23.19 -13.97
CA VAL A 194 6.21 -22.27 -13.00
C VAL A 194 7.03 -22.24 -11.70
N ALA A 195 7.69 -23.33 -11.35
CA ALA A 195 8.68 -23.38 -10.29
C ALA A 195 9.88 -22.41 -10.53
N GLY A 196 10.16 -22.02 -11.77
CA GLY A 196 11.23 -21.07 -12.11
C GLY A 196 10.94 -19.60 -11.75
N TYR A 197 9.77 -19.28 -11.21
CA TYR A 197 9.47 -17.92 -10.71
C TYR A 197 9.84 -17.71 -9.25
N GLY A 198 10.18 -18.75 -8.51
CA GLY A 198 10.51 -18.75 -7.09
C GLY A 198 9.70 -19.78 -6.31
N ARG A 199 9.92 -19.82 -5.01
CA ARG A 199 9.15 -20.69 -4.10
C ARG A 199 7.75 -20.12 -3.90
N TRP A 200 6.73 -20.88 -4.30
CA TRP A 200 5.34 -20.47 -4.18
C TRP A 200 4.79 -20.65 -2.76
N GLU A 201 5.30 -21.63 -2.03
CA GLU A 201 4.86 -21.96 -0.67
C GLU A 201 5.87 -21.39 0.33
N SER A 202 5.43 -20.46 1.15
CA SER A 202 6.27 -19.95 2.24
C SER A 202 6.23 -20.93 3.42
N THR A 203 7.40 -21.20 3.98
CA THR A 203 7.54 -22.07 5.16
C THR A 203 7.53 -21.30 6.48
N PHE A 204 7.66 -19.97 6.44
CA PHE A 204 7.68 -19.16 7.64
C PHE A 204 6.24 -18.87 8.12
N PRO A 205 5.89 -19.26 9.37
CA PRO A 205 4.53 -19.09 9.88
C PRO A 205 4.22 -17.61 10.13
N TYR A 206 2.94 -17.28 10.15
CA TYR A 206 2.52 -15.98 10.66
C TYR A 206 2.79 -15.89 12.18
N PRO A 207 3.07 -14.68 12.70
CA PRO A 207 3.33 -14.47 14.12
C PRO A 207 2.16 -14.86 15.04
N SER A 208 0.93 -14.81 14.54
CA SER A 208 -0.26 -15.19 15.29
C SER A 208 -1.31 -15.87 14.41
N PRO A 209 -2.19 -16.70 14.99
CA PRO A 209 -3.25 -17.37 14.24
C PRO A 209 -4.27 -16.35 13.67
N PRO A 210 -5.06 -16.75 12.67
CA PRO A 210 -6.06 -15.88 12.09
C PRO A 210 -7.14 -15.50 13.11
N TYR A 211 -7.77 -14.35 12.91
CA TYR A 211 -8.99 -14.02 13.63
C TYR A 211 -10.11 -15.01 13.28
N PRO A 212 -10.98 -15.32 14.26
CA PRO A 212 -12.21 -16.02 13.96
C PRO A 212 -13.02 -15.27 12.90
N GLN A 213 -13.64 -16.02 11.99
CA GLN A 213 -14.53 -15.41 11.03
C GLN A 213 -15.73 -14.76 11.74
N LYS A 214 -16.02 -13.51 11.39
CA LYS A 214 -17.26 -12.87 11.83
C LYS A 214 -18.47 -13.49 11.11
N PRO A 215 -19.70 -13.37 11.64
CA PRO A 215 -20.87 -14.04 11.06
C PRO A 215 -21.06 -13.78 9.56
N VAL A 216 -20.90 -12.55 9.09
CA VAL A 216 -20.99 -12.22 7.66
C VAL A 216 -19.88 -12.90 6.84
N GLY A 217 -18.70 -13.02 7.40
CA GLY A 217 -17.57 -13.70 6.77
C GLY A 217 -17.81 -15.21 6.67
N GLN A 218 -18.32 -15.84 7.72
CA GLN A 218 -18.66 -17.26 7.73
C GLN A 218 -19.79 -17.55 6.75
N PHE A 219 -20.82 -16.71 6.72
CA PHE A 219 -21.92 -16.84 5.76
C PHE A 219 -21.42 -16.82 4.31
N PHE A 220 -20.53 -15.88 3.98
CA PHE A 220 -19.92 -15.85 2.65
C PHE A 220 -19.02 -17.06 2.40
N PHE A 221 -18.24 -17.47 3.39
CA PHE A 221 -17.33 -18.60 3.30
C PHE A 221 -18.08 -19.87 2.90
N ASP A 222 -19.19 -20.16 3.59
CA ASP A 222 -20.02 -21.34 3.34
C ASP A 222 -20.63 -21.32 1.91
N GLY A 223 -21.12 -20.16 1.48
CA GLY A 223 -21.65 -19.98 0.13
C GLY A 223 -20.60 -20.11 -0.96
N ALA A 224 -19.44 -19.47 -0.78
CA ALA A 224 -18.32 -19.54 -1.71
C ALA A 224 -17.78 -20.98 -1.84
N GLN A 225 -17.66 -21.70 -0.73
CA GLN A 225 -17.26 -23.11 -0.73
C GLN A 225 -18.28 -23.99 -1.49
N ALA A 226 -19.58 -23.71 -1.33
CA ALA A 226 -20.62 -24.40 -2.10
C ALA A 226 -20.55 -24.06 -3.61
N ALA A 227 -19.99 -22.90 -3.97
CA ALA A 227 -19.68 -22.52 -5.36
C ALA A 227 -18.35 -23.10 -5.87
N GLY A 228 -17.66 -23.89 -5.08
CA GLY A 228 -16.35 -24.44 -5.41
C GLY A 228 -15.21 -23.41 -5.35
N VAL A 229 -15.37 -22.33 -4.59
CA VAL A 229 -14.34 -21.31 -4.36
C VAL A 229 -13.65 -21.55 -3.03
N THR A 230 -12.33 -21.65 -3.06
CA THR A 230 -11.52 -21.79 -1.84
C THR A 230 -11.36 -20.44 -1.17
N CYS A 231 -11.97 -20.30 0.01
CA CYS A 231 -11.85 -19.11 0.84
C CYS A 231 -11.03 -19.39 2.10
N LEU A 232 -10.40 -18.33 2.62
CA LEU A 232 -9.62 -18.38 3.86
C LEU A 232 -9.70 -17.01 4.57
N PRO A 233 -9.43 -16.97 5.90
CA PRO A 233 -9.28 -15.69 6.60
C PRO A 233 -8.17 -14.85 5.96
N ILE A 234 -8.47 -13.58 5.71
CA ILE A 234 -7.46 -12.68 5.13
C ILE A 234 -6.37 -12.37 6.18
N PRO A 235 -5.08 -12.48 5.83
CA PRO A 235 -4.02 -12.06 6.73
C PRO A 235 -4.09 -10.57 7.04
N THR A 236 -4.07 -10.22 8.31
CA THR A 236 -4.20 -8.82 8.74
C THR A 236 -3.11 -8.41 9.73
N ALA A 237 -2.64 -7.18 9.61
CA ALA A 237 -1.67 -6.56 10.50
C ALA A 237 -2.35 -6.05 11.78
N LEU A 238 -2.97 -6.97 12.51
CA LEU A 238 -3.70 -6.74 13.77
C LEU A 238 -3.20 -7.71 14.83
N VAL A 239 -2.92 -7.21 16.02
CA VAL A 239 -2.56 -8.08 17.15
C VAL A 239 -3.77 -8.90 17.58
N ASN A 240 -3.65 -10.23 17.49
CA ASN A 240 -4.72 -11.14 17.86
C ASN A 240 -4.81 -11.34 19.37
N PRO A 241 -6.00 -11.28 20.01
CA PRO A 241 -6.17 -11.49 21.45
C PRO A 241 -5.87 -12.92 21.92
N GLY A 242 -5.90 -13.91 21.04
CA GLY A 242 -5.60 -15.31 21.37
C GLY A 242 -4.11 -15.63 21.55
N SER A 243 -3.21 -14.67 21.33
CA SER A 243 -1.80 -14.78 21.68
C SER A 243 -1.59 -14.26 23.10
N ASP A 244 -0.73 -14.92 23.90
CA ASP A 244 -0.35 -14.51 25.28
C ASP A 244 0.36 -13.14 25.37
N GLY A 245 -0.09 -12.17 24.61
CA GLY A 245 0.55 -10.89 24.37
C GLY A 245 1.57 -10.99 23.25
N TYR A 246 1.44 -10.13 22.24
CA TYR A 246 2.38 -10.08 21.14
C TYR A 246 3.71 -9.46 21.58
N ARG A 247 4.76 -10.27 21.63
CA ARG A 247 6.13 -9.84 21.98
C ARG A 247 6.91 -9.59 20.70
N THR A 248 6.93 -8.36 20.26
CA THR A 248 7.52 -7.95 18.98
C THR A 248 8.98 -8.38 18.84
N ARG A 249 9.79 -8.28 19.92
CA ARG A 249 11.22 -8.63 19.87
C ARG A 249 11.45 -10.10 19.55
N ALA A 250 10.73 -11.00 20.19
CA ALA A 250 10.91 -12.45 19.98
C ALA A 250 10.54 -12.87 18.55
N GLU A 251 9.41 -12.38 18.05
CA GLU A 251 8.96 -12.70 16.69
C GLU A 251 9.85 -12.03 15.64
N LEU A 252 10.35 -10.80 15.90
CA LEU A 252 11.28 -10.14 15.00
C LEU A 252 12.63 -10.87 14.92
N ALA A 253 13.15 -11.33 16.05
CA ALA A 253 14.40 -12.12 16.10
C ALA A 253 14.27 -13.41 15.29
N LYS A 254 13.14 -14.13 15.45
CA LYS A 254 12.84 -15.34 14.71
C LYS A 254 12.75 -15.07 13.20
N ALA A 255 12.10 -13.98 12.80
CA ALA A 255 11.98 -13.61 11.40
C ALA A 255 13.32 -13.13 10.82
N ALA A 256 14.08 -12.32 11.57
CA ALA A 256 15.38 -11.82 11.17
C ALA A 256 16.39 -12.95 10.89
N SER A 257 16.30 -14.08 11.62
CA SER A 257 17.13 -15.25 11.36
C SER A 257 16.90 -15.92 10.00
N THR A 258 15.80 -15.57 9.30
CA THR A 258 15.53 -16.06 7.93
C THR A 258 16.26 -15.26 6.85
N VAL A 259 16.83 -14.10 7.19
CA VAL A 259 17.64 -13.32 6.25
C VAL A 259 18.94 -14.07 5.98
N PRO A 260 19.23 -14.48 4.73
CA PRO A 260 20.41 -15.29 4.43
C PRO A 260 21.71 -14.55 4.74
N ASP A 261 22.76 -15.28 5.13
CA ASP A 261 24.11 -14.74 5.25
C ASP A 261 24.56 -14.11 3.93
N GLY A 262 25.10 -12.90 4.01
CA GLY A 262 25.54 -12.18 2.83
C GLY A 262 25.48 -10.66 2.97
N PRO A 263 25.53 -9.93 1.86
CA PRO A 263 25.41 -8.48 1.88
C PRO A 263 24.11 -8.03 2.54
N GLY A 264 24.19 -7.21 3.57
CA GLY A 264 23.04 -6.66 4.31
C GLY A 264 22.54 -7.50 5.48
N SER A 265 22.98 -8.74 5.65
CA SER A 265 22.54 -9.61 6.76
C SER A 265 22.99 -9.13 8.13
N ALA A 266 24.15 -8.48 8.21
CA ALA A 266 24.73 -8.03 9.47
C ALA A 266 23.83 -7.06 10.28
N PHE A 267 22.89 -6.39 9.64
CA PHE A 267 21.87 -5.60 10.34
C PHE A 267 20.88 -6.49 11.09
N TRP A 268 20.47 -7.60 10.49
CA TRP A 268 19.45 -8.50 11.01
C TRP A 268 19.99 -9.53 12.01
N HIS A 269 21.29 -9.87 11.91
CA HIS A 269 21.95 -10.85 12.76
C HIS A 269 22.61 -10.25 14.01
N GLN A 270 22.37 -8.96 14.28
CA GLN A 270 22.80 -8.35 15.54
C GLN A 270 21.90 -8.81 16.69
N ASP A 271 22.31 -8.49 17.92
CA ASP A 271 21.51 -8.79 19.11
C ASP A 271 20.06 -8.25 18.95
N PRO A 272 19.03 -9.08 19.12
CA PRO A 272 17.64 -8.64 19.07
C PRO A 272 17.30 -7.47 20.02
N GLU A 273 18.00 -7.37 21.16
CA GLU A 273 17.83 -6.26 22.09
C GLU A 273 18.30 -4.91 21.52
N ALA A 274 19.31 -4.95 20.66
CA ALA A 274 19.77 -3.76 19.94
C ALA A 274 18.82 -3.36 18.81
N LEU A 275 18.14 -4.35 18.19
CA LEU A 275 17.23 -4.13 17.07
C LEU A 275 15.90 -3.52 17.49
N TRP A 276 15.30 -4.03 18.59
CA TRP A 276 13.92 -3.72 18.93
C TRP A 276 13.69 -3.70 20.44
N SER A 277 12.89 -2.77 20.91
CA SER A 277 12.47 -2.73 22.31
C SER A 277 11.50 -3.87 22.63
N ASP A 278 11.52 -4.33 23.90
CA ASP A 278 10.59 -5.38 24.36
C ASP A 278 9.25 -4.76 24.76
N ARG A 279 8.41 -4.49 23.75
CA ARG A 279 7.07 -3.95 23.98
C ARG A 279 6.02 -5.01 23.77
N VAL A 280 5.06 -5.04 24.69
CA VAL A 280 3.84 -5.81 24.53
C VAL A 280 2.78 -4.89 23.92
N ARG A 281 2.26 -5.27 22.76
CA ARG A 281 1.22 -4.51 22.06
C ARG A 281 -0.17 -5.02 22.45
N ALA A 282 -1.12 -4.09 22.56
CA ALA A 282 -2.51 -4.41 22.87
C ALA A 282 -3.14 -5.28 21.77
N ALA A 283 -3.99 -6.22 22.18
CA ALA A 283 -4.77 -7.00 21.25
C ALA A 283 -5.98 -6.22 20.72
N CYS A 284 -6.39 -6.51 19.48
CA CYS A 284 -7.60 -5.95 18.89
C CYS A 284 -8.85 -6.53 19.55
N ASN A 285 -9.74 -5.65 20.00
CA ASN A 285 -11.00 -6.03 20.64
C ASN A 285 -12.18 -6.19 19.67
N MET A 286 -11.90 -6.18 18.36
CA MET A 286 -12.92 -6.32 17.30
C MET A 286 -14.02 -5.23 17.33
N CYS A 287 -13.69 -4.00 17.70
CA CYS A 287 -14.65 -2.90 17.93
C CYS A 287 -15.41 -2.44 16.67
N GLY A 288 -14.99 -2.84 15.47
CA GLY A 288 -15.67 -2.49 14.22
C GLY A 288 -15.40 -1.09 13.67
N PHE A 289 -14.46 -0.32 14.24
CA PHE A 289 -14.16 1.06 13.81
C PHE A 289 -12.93 1.20 12.90
N CYS A 290 -12.36 0.11 12.39
CA CYS A 290 -11.33 0.21 11.36
C CYS A 290 -11.87 0.96 10.14
N GLU A 291 -11.05 1.79 9.48
CA GLU A 291 -11.39 2.73 8.40
C GLU A 291 -12.14 3.99 8.84
N ASP A 292 -12.97 3.94 9.87
CA ASP A 292 -13.65 5.14 10.38
C ASP A 292 -12.81 5.87 11.42
N PHE A 293 -12.08 5.09 12.23
CA PHE A 293 -11.19 5.61 13.25
C PHE A 293 -9.81 4.96 13.12
N ILE A 294 -8.78 5.75 13.30
CA ILE A 294 -7.41 5.23 13.34
C ILE A 294 -7.18 4.60 14.71
N CYS A 295 -6.73 3.34 14.72
CA CYS A 295 -6.07 2.78 15.87
C CYS A 295 -4.71 3.45 16.01
N TRP A 296 -4.63 4.50 16.79
CA TRP A 296 -3.44 5.30 16.94
C TRP A 296 -2.68 4.93 18.23
N GLY A 297 -1.41 5.34 18.29
CA GLY A 297 -0.61 5.13 19.50
C GLY A 297 0.43 4.03 19.36
N SER A 298 1.41 4.08 20.27
CA SER A 298 2.55 3.16 20.29
C SER A 298 2.16 1.70 20.53
N ASN A 299 1.04 1.49 21.23
CA ASN A 299 0.51 0.17 21.58
C ASN A 299 -0.74 -0.22 20.79
N ALA A 300 -1.05 0.53 19.73
CA ALA A 300 -2.24 0.25 18.92
C ALA A 300 -2.25 -1.18 18.38
N PRO A 301 -3.38 -1.87 18.44
CA PRO A 301 -3.52 -3.23 17.92
C PRO A 301 -3.37 -3.28 16.40
N LYS A 302 -3.85 -2.29 15.65
CA LYS A 302 -3.61 -2.18 14.20
C LYS A 302 -2.21 -1.64 13.96
N SER A 303 -1.42 -2.38 13.21
CA SER A 303 -0.04 -2.03 12.92
C SER A 303 0.09 -1.03 11.78
N GLY A 304 0.97 -0.08 11.97
CA GLY A 304 1.47 0.84 10.97
C GLY A 304 2.87 1.29 11.39
N VAL A 305 3.54 2.08 10.59
CA VAL A 305 4.89 2.57 10.95
C VAL A 305 4.88 3.38 12.24
N PHE A 306 3.78 4.05 12.55
CA PHE A 306 3.64 4.82 13.78
C PHE A 306 3.71 3.95 15.03
N SER A 307 3.01 2.81 15.05
CA SER A 307 3.01 1.86 16.18
C SER A 307 4.18 0.87 16.13
N THR A 308 5.01 0.91 15.10
CA THR A 308 6.16 0.03 14.92
C THR A 308 7.47 0.82 14.83
N THR A 309 7.90 1.20 13.65
CA THR A 309 9.23 1.77 13.41
C THR A 309 9.40 3.19 13.93
N LEU A 310 8.40 4.06 13.81
CA LEU A 310 8.53 5.46 14.27
C LEU A 310 8.58 5.57 15.79
N VAL A 311 7.86 4.70 16.51
CA VAL A 311 7.94 4.70 17.99
C VAL A 311 9.32 4.26 18.47
N GLU A 312 9.97 3.32 17.77
CA GLU A 312 11.35 2.91 18.07
C GLU A 312 12.37 4.05 17.80
N MET A 313 12.09 4.87 16.79
CA MET A 313 12.96 6.01 16.46
C MET A 313 12.92 7.12 17.51
N ARG A 314 11.80 7.26 18.24
CA ARG A 314 11.69 8.25 19.34
C ARG A 314 12.69 8.00 20.46
N ASP A 315 13.13 6.76 20.62
CA ASP A 315 14.15 6.36 21.58
C ASP A 315 15.58 6.57 21.08
N LEU A 316 15.75 7.13 19.87
CA LEU A 316 17.03 7.37 19.20
C LEU A 316 17.23 8.85 18.84
N PRO A 317 17.07 9.81 19.75
CA PRO A 317 17.08 11.24 19.42
C PRO A 317 18.42 11.74 18.87
N GLU A 318 19.51 11.04 19.12
CA GLU A 318 20.84 11.37 18.58
C GLU A 318 20.98 11.00 17.09
N HIS A 319 20.16 10.07 16.61
CA HIS A 319 20.22 9.53 15.25
C HIS A 319 19.01 9.90 14.39
N ALA A 320 17.86 10.20 14.99
CA ALA A 320 16.62 10.47 14.30
C ALA A 320 16.01 11.83 14.69
N ASP A 321 15.79 12.67 13.69
CA ASP A 321 15.08 13.95 13.78
C ASP A 321 13.84 13.88 12.86
N VAL A 322 12.65 13.78 13.47
CA VAL A 322 11.38 13.66 12.74
C VAL A 322 10.65 15.00 12.81
N ARG A 323 10.46 15.62 11.65
CA ARG A 323 9.80 16.93 11.50
C ARG A 323 8.49 16.77 10.77
N CYS A 324 7.41 17.07 11.46
CA CYS A 324 6.06 17.16 10.93
C CYS A 324 5.78 18.56 10.36
N ASN A 325 4.68 18.69 9.62
CA ASN A 325 4.31 19.93 8.92
C ASN A 325 5.44 20.45 8.03
N ALA A 326 6.24 19.55 7.47
CA ALA A 326 7.42 19.86 6.67
C ALA A 326 7.19 19.46 5.21
N LYS A 327 6.64 20.39 4.40
CA LYS A 327 6.34 20.17 2.99
C LYS A 327 7.56 20.38 2.12
N VAL A 328 8.18 19.28 1.68
CA VAL A 328 9.33 19.35 0.75
C VAL A 328 8.84 19.71 -0.65
N TYR A 329 9.53 20.68 -1.28
CA TYR A 329 9.18 21.15 -2.61
C TYR A 329 10.33 21.12 -3.63
N GLU A 330 11.56 20.83 -3.19
CA GLU A 330 12.71 20.78 -4.09
C GLU A 330 13.79 19.86 -3.54
N VAL A 331 14.37 19.02 -4.41
CA VAL A 331 15.63 18.32 -4.18
C VAL A 331 16.76 19.20 -4.70
N LEU A 332 17.70 19.57 -3.84
CA LEU A 332 18.84 20.42 -4.17
C LEU A 332 19.85 19.63 -5.01
N TYR A 333 19.96 19.98 -6.27
CA TYR A 333 20.77 19.24 -7.24
C TYR A 333 21.98 20.05 -7.72
N ASP A 334 23.15 19.43 -7.67
CA ASP A 334 24.37 19.95 -8.29
C ASP A 334 24.58 19.23 -9.64
N SER A 335 24.36 19.98 -10.72
CA SER A 335 24.48 19.44 -12.08
C SER A 335 25.91 19.10 -12.49
N ARG A 336 26.93 19.73 -11.88
CA ARG A 336 28.34 19.48 -12.16
C ARG A 336 28.78 18.16 -11.55
N LEU A 337 28.38 17.91 -10.32
CA LEU A 337 28.68 16.68 -9.58
C LEU A 337 27.66 15.56 -9.86
N ARG A 338 26.55 15.88 -10.51
CA ARG A 338 25.39 14.98 -10.71
C ARG A 338 24.91 14.35 -9.39
N ARG A 339 24.84 15.16 -8.34
CA ARG A 339 24.49 14.72 -6.98
C ARG A 339 23.47 15.63 -6.34
N ALA A 340 22.61 15.05 -5.53
CA ALA A 340 21.78 15.81 -4.62
C ALA A 340 22.58 16.26 -3.39
N ASN A 341 22.30 17.48 -2.90
CA ASN A 341 22.93 18.06 -1.72
C ASN A 341 22.00 18.10 -0.50
N GLY A 342 20.73 17.77 -0.68
CA GLY A 342 19.69 17.86 0.33
C GLY A 342 18.35 18.25 -0.28
N VAL A 343 17.49 18.85 0.54
CA VAL A 343 16.15 19.27 0.13
C VAL A 343 15.79 20.64 0.69
N ARG A 344 14.83 21.32 0.04
CA ARG A 344 14.12 22.50 0.56
C ARG A 344 12.70 22.13 0.94
N TYR A 345 12.25 22.66 2.07
CA TYR A 345 10.89 22.45 2.52
C TYR A 345 10.28 23.75 3.10
N LEU A 346 8.96 23.75 3.15
CA LEU A 346 8.17 24.74 3.87
C LEU A 346 7.81 24.12 5.23
N ASP A 347 8.09 24.82 6.31
CA ASP A 347 7.43 24.61 7.58
C ASP A 347 6.04 25.24 7.49
N ILE A 348 5.02 24.38 7.52
CA ILE A 348 3.61 24.74 7.39
C ILE A 348 2.85 24.53 8.71
N THR A 349 3.55 24.61 9.84
CA THR A 349 2.92 24.61 11.17
C THR A 349 1.91 25.75 11.31
N ASP A 350 2.24 26.91 10.74
CA ASP A 350 1.27 27.97 10.44
C ASP A 350 1.06 28.01 8.90
N PRO A 351 -0.04 27.43 8.39
CA PRO A 351 -0.25 27.33 6.95
C PRO A 351 -0.40 28.71 6.26
N ASP A 352 -0.80 29.73 6.99
CA ASP A 352 -0.93 31.10 6.45
C ASP A 352 0.44 31.83 6.41
N ARG A 353 1.45 31.31 7.08
CA ARG A 353 2.81 31.89 7.18
C ARG A 353 3.90 30.83 7.00
N PRO A 354 3.96 30.16 5.86
CA PRO A 354 4.95 29.09 5.64
C PRO A 354 6.38 29.65 5.69
N VAL A 355 7.27 28.95 6.38
CA VAL A 355 8.68 29.34 6.51
C VAL A 355 9.56 28.40 5.69
N LYS A 356 10.44 28.97 4.87
CA LYS A 356 11.38 28.20 4.04
C LYS A 356 12.57 27.71 4.85
N HIS A 357 12.87 26.43 4.72
CA HIS A 357 14.01 25.77 5.33
C HIS A 357 14.76 24.91 4.32
N GLU A 358 15.99 24.53 4.71
CA GLU A 358 16.85 23.63 3.95
C GLU A 358 17.48 22.58 4.87
N VAL A 359 17.56 21.33 4.40
CA VAL A 359 18.31 20.26 5.05
C VAL A 359 19.37 19.77 4.08
N LEU A 360 20.65 19.92 4.45
CA LEU A 360 21.77 19.37 3.69
C LEU A 360 22.03 17.92 4.12
N ALA A 361 22.14 17.01 3.16
CA ALA A 361 22.33 15.58 3.38
C ALA A 361 23.32 14.97 2.40
N LYS A 362 23.95 13.85 2.80
CA LYS A 362 24.77 13.05 1.89
C LYS A 362 23.90 12.26 0.90
N TYR A 363 22.78 11.74 1.38
CA TYR A 363 21.81 10.94 0.64
C TYR A 363 20.41 11.51 0.83
N VAL A 364 19.61 11.47 -0.24
CA VAL A 364 18.20 11.88 -0.27
C VAL A 364 17.34 10.66 -0.59
N VAL A 365 16.34 10.40 0.24
CA VAL A 365 15.36 9.34 0.01
C VAL A 365 13.98 9.95 -0.15
N LEU A 366 13.29 9.63 -1.23
CA LEU A 366 11.91 10.00 -1.46
C LEU A 366 11.00 8.82 -1.11
N SER A 367 9.95 9.09 -0.35
CA SER A 367 8.94 8.12 0.07
C SER A 367 7.57 8.79 0.28
N CYS A 368 7.19 9.61 -0.70
CA CYS A 368 5.99 10.44 -0.64
C CYS A 368 4.75 9.77 -1.26
N GLY A 369 4.87 8.51 -1.68
CA GLY A 369 3.86 7.81 -2.49
C GLY A 369 3.99 8.11 -3.99
N ALA A 370 3.38 7.25 -4.83
CA ALA A 370 3.67 7.23 -6.27
C ALA A 370 3.42 8.56 -6.98
N VAL A 371 2.36 9.26 -6.65
CA VAL A 371 2.02 10.53 -7.29
C VAL A 371 2.96 11.66 -6.81
N GLN A 372 3.19 11.78 -5.50
CA GLN A 372 3.93 12.91 -4.94
C GLN A 372 5.45 12.75 -5.07
N SER A 373 6.00 11.52 -5.08
CA SER A 373 7.42 11.29 -5.38
C SER A 373 7.75 11.70 -6.81
N ALA A 374 6.91 11.35 -7.79
CA ALA A 374 7.07 11.80 -9.15
C ALA A 374 6.92 13.34 -9.29
N ARG A 375 5.91 13.94 -8.63
CA ARG A 375 5.72 15.39 -8.62
C ARG A 375 6.97 16.10 -8.11
N LEU A 376 7.53 15.67 -6.99
CA LEU A 376 8.73 16.28 -6.39
C LEU A 376 9.95 16.16 -7.32
N LEU A 377 10.15 15.02 -7.96
CA LEU A 377 11.23 14.87 -8.95
C LEU A 377 11.04 15.77 -10.16
N LEU A 378 9.82 15.90 -10.67
CA LEU A 378 9.50 16.78 -11.80
C LEU A 378 9.63 18.26 -11.47
N MET A 379 9.48 18.67 -10.20
CA MET A 379 9.71 20.05 -9.73
C MET A 379 11.19 20.33 -9.46
N SER A 380 12.06 19.33 -9.48
CA SER A 380 13.45 19.42 -9.02
C SER A 380 14.44 19.29 -10.18
N GLY A 381 15.61 19.92 -10.06
CA GLY A 381 16.72 19.74 -11.00
C GLY A 381 16.52 20.47 -12.33
N PRO A 382 16.84 19.83 -13.48
CA PRO A 382 16.70 20.43 -14.80
C PRO A 382 15.23 20.56 -15.23
N PRO A 383 14.94 21.34 -16.28
CA PRO A 383 13.55 21.59 -16.71
C PRO A 383 12.69 20.35 -16.98
N GLU A 384 13.31 19.26 -17.41
CA GLU A 384 12.64 17.97 -17.63
C GLU A 384 12.34 17.21 -16.34
N GLY A 385 12.89 17.64 -15.21
CA GLY A 385 12.82 16.99 -13.90
C GLY A 385 14.07 16.19 -13.55
N LEU A 386 14.29 15.98 -12.25
CA LEU A 386 15.43 15.23 -11.73
C LEU A 386 15.34 13.74 -12.09
N GLY A 387 16.40 13.20 -12.71
CA GLY A 387 16.43 11.79 -13.14
C GLY A 387 15.50 11.47 -14.30
N ASN A 388 15.08 12.45 -15.07
CA ASN A 388 14.07 12.33 -16.11
C ASN A 388 14.57 12.53 -17.55
N ARG A 389 15.86 12.33 -17.78
CA ARG A 389 16.48 12.48 -19.11
C ARG A 389 15.78 11.68 -20.20
N TYR A 390 15.26 10.50 -19.85
CA TYR A 390 14.55 9.60 -20.78
C TYR A 390 13.02 9.72 -20.68
N GLY A 391 12.51 10.65 -19.91
CA GLY A 391 11.08 10.89 -19.74
C GLY A 391 10.35 9.76 -19.01
N ASN A 392 11.04 9.02 -18.13
CA ASN A 392 10.45 7.89 -17.39
C ASN A 392 9.79 8.30 -16.09
N VAL A 393 10.20 9.41 -15.47
CA VAL A 393 9.57 9.90 -14.23
C VAL A 393 8.11 10.27 -14.50
N GLY A 394 7.23 9.73 -13.70
CA GLY A 394 5.79 9.91 -13.78
C GLY A 394 5.07 8.90 -14.68
N ARG A 395 5.76 8.13 -15.54
CA ARG A 395 5.12 7.12 -16.42
C ARG A 395 4.65 5.89 -15.65
N ASN A 396 3.70 5.18 -16.25
CA ASN A 396 3.19 3.90 -15.74
C ASN A 396 2.54 4.04 -14.36
N VAL A 397 1.81 5.14 -14.12
CA VAL A 397 1.00 5.24 -12.89
C VAL A 397 -0.10 4.18 -12.90
N MET A 398 -0.18 3.41 -11.83
CA MET A 398 -1.10 2.31 -11.65
C MET A 398 -1.90 2.49 -10.36
N PHE A 399 -3.15 1.99 -10.38
CA PHE A 399 -4.03 1.90 -9.21
C PHE A 399 -4.75 0.57 -9.25
N HIS A 400 -4.85 -0.13 -8.14
CA HIS A 400 -5.64 -1.36 -8.13
C HIS A 400 -7.09 -1.12 -8.53
N LEU A 401 -7.65 -2.12 -9.22
CA LEU A 401 -9.04 -2.12 -9.66
C LEU A 401 -9.96 -2.57 -8.50
N PHE A 402 -9.97 -1.83 -7.39
CA PHE A 402 -10.83 -2.12 -6.24
C PHE A 402 -12.31 -2.13 -6.56
N ASN A 403 -12.69 -1.44 -7.59
CA ASN A 403 -14.07 -1.14 -7.90
C ASN A 403 -14.73 -2.21 -8.78
N MET A 404 -14.04 -3.30 -9.07
CA MET A 404 -14.68 -4.52 -9.49
C MET A 404 -15.31 -5.19 -8.27
N SER A 405 -16.40 -4.59 -7.82
CA SER A 405 -17.16 -5.01 -6.66
C SER A 405 -18.61 -5.29 -7.03
N SER A 406 -19.21 -6.17 -6.28
CA SER A 406 -20.65 -6.42 -6.32
C SER A 406 -21.17 -6.51 -4.90
N SER A 407 -22.36 -6.03 -4.68
CA SER A 407 -23.03 -6.18 -3.40
C SER A 407 -24.34 -6.93 -3.57
N VAL A 408 -24.69 -7.69 -2.56
CA VAL A 408 -25.92 -8.44 -2.44
C VAL A 408 -26.72 -7.88 -1.28
N GLN A 409 -27.97 -7.55 -1.52
CA GLN A 409 -28.93 -7.20 -0.49
C GLN A 409 -29.68 -8.47 -0.12
N LEU A 410 -29.45 -8.98 1.09
CA LEU A 410 -30.14 -10.16 1.59
C LEU A 410 -31.56 -9.82 2.07
N PRO A 411 -32.47 -10.83 2.09
CA PRO A 411 -33.84 -10.66 2.55
C PRO A 411 -33.96 -10.21 4.02
N PRO A 412 -35.08 -9.64 4.45
CA PRO A 412 -35.26 -9.08 5.81
C PRO A 412 -35.01 -10.07 6.95
N GLN A 413 -35.21 -11.38 6.75
CA GLN A 413 -34.96 -12.41 7.78
C GLN A 413 -33.48 -12.50 8.21
N TYR A 414 -32.55 -11.90 7.46
CA TYR A 414 -31.12 -11.84 7.79
C TYR A 414 -30.73 -10.61 8.60
N GLN A 415 -31.67 -9.71 8.88
CA GLN A 415 -31.41 -8.51 9.65
C GLN A 415 -30.94 -8.87 11.08
N GLY A 416 -29.83 -8.26 11.51
CA GLY A 416 -29.24 -8.50 12.82
C GLY A 416 -28.59 -9.87 13.02
N LEU A 417 -28.42 -10.69 11.96
CA LEU A 417 -27.79 -12.01 12.05
C LEU A 417 -26.33 -12.01 11.57
N LEU A 418 -25.99 -11.16 10.62
CA LEU A 418 -24.69 -11.19 9.96
C LEU A 418 -23.62 -10.33 10.64
N HIS A 419 -24.05 -9.35 11.41
CA HIS A 419 -23.18 -8.43 12.16
C HIS A 419 -21.99 -7.88 11.34
N PRO A 420 -22.22 -7.23 10.17
CA PRO A 420 -21.14 -6.67 9.36
C PRO A 420 -20.42 -5.53 10.05
N GLU A 421 -21.00 -4.95 11.11
CA GLU A 421 -20.45 -3.89 11.94
C GLU A 421 -19.34 -4.37 12.88
N LEU A 422 -19.22 -5.68 13.11
CA LEU A 422 -18.21 -6.22 14.02
C LEU A 422 -16.89 -6.50 13.31
N GLY A 423 -15.81 -6.41 14.05
CA GLY A 423 -14.50 -6.91 13.67
C GLY A 423 -13.70 -6.00 12.74
N ASN A 424 -12.68 -6.57 12.14
CA ASN A 424 -11.79 -5.90 11.22
C ASN A 424 -12.46 -5.64 9.85
N ILE A 425 -11.77 -4.88 9.01
CA ILE A 425 -12.25 -4.43 7.69
C ILE A 425 -12.66 -5.58 6.78
N GLY A 426 -11.81 -6.61 6.65
CA GLY A 426 -12.06 -7.74 5.79
C GLY A 426 -12.00 -9.04 6.57
N SER A 427 -12.77 -10.02 6.16
CA SER A 427 -12.78 -11.31 6.82
C SER A 427 -12.28 -12.45 5.95
N THR A 428 -12.52 -12.39 4.66
CA THR A 428 -12.32 -13.54 3.77
C THR A 428 -11.58 -13.15 2.50
N THR A 429 -10.63 -13.98 2.07
CA THR A 429 -9.94 -13.83 0.79
C THR A 429 -9.90 -15.14 0.02
N SER A 430 -9.68 -15.06 -1.30
CA SER A 430 -9.49 -16.21 -2.17
C SER A 430 -8.42 -15.91 -3.22
N TYR A 431 -7.61 -16.94 -3.52
CA TYR A 431 -6.65 -16.94 -4.62
C TYR A 431 -7.19 -17.54 -5.92
N ASP A 432 -8.40 -18.15 -5.91
CA ASP A 432 -8.94 -18.85 -7.08
C ASP A 432 -9.10 -17.96 -8.30
N ASN A 433 -9.30 -16.66 -8.08
CA ASN A 433 -9.44 -15.67 -9.13
C ASN A 433 -8.16 -14.83 -9.34
N TYR A 434 -7.00 -15.28 -8.83
CA TYR A 434 -5.73 -14.56 -9.06
C TYR A 434 -5.36 -14.49 -10.55
N PHE A 435 -5.75 -15.54 -11.28
CA PHE A 435 -5.93 -15.54 -12.72
C PHE A 435 -7.30 -16.07 -13.05
N ILE A 436 -7.97 -15.45 -14.00
CA ILE A 436 -9.28 -15.88 -14.49
C ILE A 436 -9.15 -16.54 -15.84
N PRO A 437 -9.90 -17.64 -16.11
CA PRO A 437 -9.92 -18.24 -17.43
C PRO A 437 -10.49 -17.25 -18.46
N GLY A 438 -9.88 -17.22 -19.62
CA GLY A 438 -10.37 -16.49 -20.78
C GLY A 438 -11.33 -17.32 -21.64
N GLU A 439 -11.55 -16.87 -22.88
CA GLU A 439 -12.47 -17.51 -23.83
C GLU A 439 -11.94 -18.86 -24.37
N THR A 440 -10.62 -19.07 -24.33
CA THR A 440 -9.98 -20.34 -24.72
C THR A 440 -9.47 -21.08 -23.51
N ALA A 441 -9.43 -22.41 -23.57
CA ALA A 441 -9.04 -23.27 -22.45
C ALA A 441 -7.64 -22.98 -21.89
N ASP A 442 -6.75 -22.44 -22.70
CA ASP A 442 -5.36 -22.17 -22.35
C ASP A 442 -5.10 -20.69 -22.05
N SER A 443 -6.10 -19.81 -22.15
CA SER A 443 -5.96 -18.39 -21.86
C SER A 443 -6.33 -18.07 -20.42
N TRP A 444 -5.41 -17.42 -19.72
CA TRP A 444 -5.61 -16.98 -18.33
C TRP A 444 -5.21 -15.51 -18.20
N TRP A 445 -6.05 -14.72 -17.57
CA TRP A 445 -5.84 -13.29 -17.41
C TRP A 445 -5.55 -12.95 -15.96
N LYS A 446 -4.46 -12.24 -15.73
CA LYS A 446 -4.06 -11.80 -14.40
C LYS A 446 -5.11 -10.87 -13.81
N MET A 447 -5.59 -11.23 -12.61
CA MET A 447 -6.60 -10.49 -11.90
C MET A 447 -6.10 -9.99 -10.54
N GLY A 448 -5.99 -10.87 -9.57
CA GLY A 448 -5.62 -10.57 -8.19
C GLY A 448 -6.50 -11.29 -7.19
N ILE A 449 -6.32 -10.99 -5.91
CA ILE A 449 -7.13 -11.61 -4.86
C ILE A 449 -8.56 -11.08 -4.88
N MET A 450 -9.47 -11.99 -4.54
CA MET A 450 -10.85 -11.65 -4.22
C MET A 450 -11.00 -11.53 -2.70
N THR A 451 -11.74 -10.52 -2.26
CA THR A 451 -12.05 -10.32 -0.85
C THR A 451 -13.55 -10.14 -0.65
N ALA A 452 -14.05 -10.60 0.48
CA ALA A 452 -15.46 -10.55 0.76
C ALA A 452 -15.76 -10.25 2.22
N ALA A 453 -17.03 -9.96 2.47
CA ALA A 453 -17.58 -9.70 3.79
C ALA A 453 -16.87 -8.57 4.51
N GLU A 454 -16.75 -7.44 3.82
CA GLU A 454 -16.19 -6.25 4.41
C GLU A 454 -17.04 -5.73 5.57
N LYS A 455 -16.36 -5.02 6.42
CA LYS A 455 -17.00 -4.31 7.53
C LYS A 455 -17.96 -3.24 7.01
N LYS A 456 -19.11 -3.14 7.66
CA LYS A 456 -20.08 -2.06 7.44
C LYS A 456 -20.36 -1.35 8.76
N ASN A 457 -19.66 -0.25 8.99
CA ASN A 457 -19.90 0.58 10.16
C ASN A 457 -21.17 1.41 9.98
N PRO A 458 -22.04 1.55 11.02
CA PRO A 458 -23.24 2.36 10.96
C PRO A 458 -22.98 3.81 10.56
N LEU A 459 -21.93 4.41 11.09
CA LEU A 459 -21.54 5.79 10.76
C LEU A 459 -21.20 5.94 9.28
N HIS A 460 -20.41 4.99 8.74
CA HIS A 460 -20.06 4.99 7.33
C HIS A 460 -21.29 4.75 6.46
N GLY A 461 -22.16 3.83 6.85
CA GLY A 461 -23.47 3.62 6.19
C GLY A 461 -24.30 4.89 6.14
N ALA A 462 -24.43 5.58 7.26
CA ALA A 462 -25.19 6.84 7.35
C ALA A 462 -24.57 7.95 6.49
N VAL A 463 -23.26 8.13 6.54
CA VAL A 463 -22.57 9.16 5.74
C VAL A 463 -22.70 8.88 4.24
N ASN A 464 -22.52 7.64 3.80
CA ASN A 464 -22.68 7.27 2.39
C ASN A 464 -24.12 7.49 1.91
N SER A 465 -25.11 7.13 2.73
CA SER A 465 -26.53 7.36 2.43
C SER A 465 -26.86 8.85 2.32
N LEU A 466 -26.36 9.66 3.23
CA LEU A 466 -26.51 11.13 3.20
C LEU A 466 -25.82 11.74 1.97
N GLN A 467 -24.64 11.29 1.62
CA GLN A 467 -23.92 11.73 0.42
C GLN A 467 -24.66 11.32 -0.86
N GLY A 468 -25.35 10.17 -0.84
CA GLY A 468 -26.28 9.74 -1.89
C GLY A 468 -27.59 10.52 -1.94
N GLY A 469 -27.82 11.45 -0.99
CA GLY A 469 -29.02 12.30 -0.93
C GLY A 469 -30.17 11.74 -0.10
N ALA A 470 -29.96 10.60 0.59
CA ALA A 470 -31.00 10.03 1.46
C ALA A 470 -31.20 10.90 2.71
N ILE A 471 -32.46 11.26 3.01
CA ILE A 471 -32.83 12.00 4.21
C ILE A 471 -34.14 11.42 4.79
N GLY A 472 -34.37 11.66 6.08
CA GLY A 472 -35.62 11.27 6.75
C GLY A 472 -35.86 9.76 6.68
N MET A 473 -37.02 9.35 6.18
CA MET A 473 -37.45 7.95 6.09
C MET A 473 -36.57 7.13 5.13
N ASP A 474 -36.06 7.74 4.05
CA ASP A 474 -35.15 7.06 3.12
C ASP A 474 -33.83 6.71 3.79
N LEU A 475 -33.28 7.64 4.57
CA LEU A 475 -32.07 7.38 5.37
C LEU A 475 -32.30 6.26 6.39
N LEU A 476 -33.43 6.31 7.09
CA LEU A 476 -33.79 5.28 8.07
C LEU A 476 -33.90 3.91 7.41
N GLY A 477 -34.58 3.81 6.25
CA GLY A 477 -34.68 2.57 5.48
C GLY A 477 -33.33 2.02 5.05
N GLN A 478 -32.43 2.89 4.55
CA GLN A 478 -31.08 2.47 4.18
C GLN A 478 -30.25 2.04 5.39
N MET A 479 -30.46 2.65 6.55
CA MET A 479 -29.81 2.24 7.80
C MET A 479 -30.35 0.91 8.35
N ASP A 480 -31.61 0.56 8.08
CA ASP A 480 -32.14 -0.77 8.37
C ASP A 480 -31.54 -1.85 7.44
N ASP A 481 -31.29 -1.49 6.19
CA ASP A 481 -30.82 -2.41 5.15
C ASP A 481 -29.31 -2.70 5.21
N TYR A 482 -28.47 -1.80 5.75
CA TYR A 482 -27.02 -1.94 5.67
C TYR A 482 -26.48 -3.21 6.37
N THR A 483 -27.16 -3.70 7.41
CA THR A 483 -26.77 -4.91 8.14
C THR A 483 -27.02 -6.21 7.37
N ARG A 484 -27.73 -6.13 6.24
CA ARG A 484 -28.07 -7.25 5.35
C ARG A 484 -27.29 -7.22 4.03
N GLN A 485 -26.28 -6.36 3.92
CA GLN A 485 -25.47 -6.25 2.72
C GLN A 485 -24.22 -7.11 2.83
N LEU A 486 -23.94 -7.83 1.76
CA LEU A 486 -22.75 -8.63 1.57
C LEU A 486 -21.99 -8.10 0.37
N ASP A 487 -20.75 -7.65 0.57
CA ASP A 487 -19.92 -7.14 -0.50
C ASP A 487 -18.86 -8.17 -0.91
N LEU A 488 -18.61 -8.20 -2.20
CA LEU A 488 -17.55 -8.96 -2.84
C LEU A 488 -16.78 -8.01 -3.74
N ARG A 489 -15.47 -7.93 -3.54
CA ARG A 489 -14.59 -7.11 -4.38
C ARG A 489 -13.31 -7.83 -4.75
N THR A 490 -12.57 -7.25 -5.66
CA THR A 490 -11.25 -7.73 -6.05
C THR A 490 -10.20 -6.66 -5.79
N THR A 491 -8.99 -7.10 -5.50
CA THR A 491 -7.79 -6.28 -5.63
C THR A 491 -7.23 -6.57 -7.02
N GLY A 492 -7.85 -5.97 -8.04
CA GLY A 492 -7.52 -6.25 -9.44
C GLY A 492 -6.23 -5.59 -9.89
N ASP A 493 -5.43 -6.34 -10.65
CA ASP A 493 -4.17 -5.87 -11.21
C ASP A 493 -4.40 -4.81 -12.30
N ASP A 494 -3.69 -3.70 -12.22
CA ASP A 494 -3.68 -2.61 -13.20
C ASP A 494 -2.32 -2.63 -13.92
N HIS A 495 -2.31 -3.03 -15.17
CA HIS A 495 -1.06 -3.19 -15.91
C HIS A 495 -0.44 -1.86 -16.32
N PRO A 496 0.90 -1.75 -16.29
CA PRO A 496 1.58 -0.49 -16.59
C PRO A 496 1.41 -0.07 -18.05
N MET A 497 0.95 1.16 -18.26
CA MET A 497 0.85 1.80 -19.56
C MET A 497 1.59 3.14 -19.56
N PRO A 498 2.52 3.40 -20.51
CA PRO A 498 3.28 4.66 -20.55
C PRO A 498 2.42 5.92 -20.71
N ARG A 499 1.22 5.80 -21.29
CA ARG A 499 0.25 6.89 -21.42
C ARG A 499 -0.40 7.26 -20.08
N ASN A 500 -0.52 6.31 -19.16
CA ASN A 500 -0.96 6.56 -17.80
C ASN A 500 0.21 7.14 -17.02
N ARG A 501 0.11 8.44 -16.68
CA ARG A 501 1.27 9.16 -16.17
C ARG A 501 0.92 10.33 -15.26
N VAL A 502 1.88 10.70 -14.44
CA VAL A 502 1.89 11.93 -13.65
C VAL A 502 2.78 12.96 -14.34
N THR A 503 2.29 14.19 -14.47
CA THR A 503 3.05 15.37 -14.93
C THR A 503 2.74 16.54 -14.01
N LEU A 504 3.46 17.64 -14.14
CA LEU A 504 3.06 18.88 -13.46
C LEU A 504 1.91 19.54 -14.24
N ASP A 505 0.94 20.09 -13.51
CA ASP A 505 -0.13 20.85 -14.14
C ASP A 505 0.37 22.27 -14.45
N PRO A 506 0.22 22.78 -15.71
CA PRO A 506 0.71 24.10 -16.08
C PRO A 506 -0.20 25.24 -15.62
N GLN A 507 -1.42 24.96 -15.16
CA GLN A 507 -2.43 25.97 -14.83
C GLN A 507 -2.79 25.99 -13.35
N TYR A 508 -2.68 24.83 -12.69
CA TYR A 508 -3.12 24.65 -11.31
C TYR A 508 -1.93 24.58 -10.36
N VAL A 509 -2.02 25.32 -9.28
CA VAL A 509 -1.03 25.34 -8.19
C VAL A 509 -1.72 25.04 -6.86
N ASP A 510 -0.95 24.54 -5.91
CA ASP A 510 -1.43 24.40 -4.54
C ASP A 510 -1.47 25.75 -3.79
N GLU A 511 -1.89 25.72 -2.52
CA GLU A 511 -1.99 26.91 -1.68
C GLU A 511 -0.64 27.65 -1.47
N TYR A 512 0.48 26.98 -1.74
CA TYR A 512 1.83 27.56 -1.63
C TYR A 512 2.41 28.02 -2.97
N GLY A 513 1.61 27.98 -4.04
CA GLY A 513 2.01 28.38 -5.39
C GLY A 513 2.86 27.33 -6.13
N LEU A 514 2.91 26.09 -5.65
CA LEU A 514 3.64 25.00 -6.29
C LEU A 514 2.74 24.25 -7.31
N PRO A 515 3.25 23.89 -8.50
CA PRO A 515 2.46 23.13 -9.47
C PRO A 515 1.90 21.83 -8.86
N VAL A 516 0.61 21.57 -9.03
CA VAL A 516 0.00 20.30 -8.58
C VAL A 516 0.32 19.16 -9.53
N ALA A 517 0.20 17.93 -9.05
CA ALA A 517 0.33 16.78 -9.92
C ALA A 517 -0.89 16.65 -10.84
N ARG A 518 -0.63 16.44 -12.12
CA ARG A 518 -1.66 16.13 -13.12
C ARG A 518 -1.58 14.66 -13.49
N ILE A 519 -2.65 13.94 -13.20
CA ILE A 519 -2.78 12.52 -13.50
C ILE A 519 -3.50 12.37 -14.84
N THR A 520 -2.84 11.77 -15.82
CA THR A 520 -3.46 11.31 -17.07
C THR A 520 -3.65 9.81 -16.96
N ARG A 521 -4.90 9.30 -17.00
CA ARG A 521 -5.16 7.87 -16.84
C ARG A 521 -6.46 7.44 -17.50
N SER A 522 -6.39 6.30 -18.19
CA SER A 522 -7.54 5.58 -18.72
C SER A 522 -7.32 4.07 -18.58
N PHE A 523 -8.39 3.31 -18.62
CA PHE A 523 -8.31 1.85 -18.70
C PHE A 523 -7.91 1.40 -20.10
N GLY A 524 -7.18 0.30 -20.15
CA GLY A 524 -6.85 -0.40 -21.39
C GLY A 524 -7.78 -1.58 -21.64
N GLU A 525 -7.44 -2.36 -22.66
CA GLU A 525 -8.21 -3.53 -23.07
C GLU A 525 -8.22 -4.63 -22.02
N HIS A 526 -7.12 -4.79 -21.29
CA HIS A 526 -7.00 -5.79 -20.22
C HIS A 526 -8.00 -5.52 -19.09
N GLU A 527 -8.03 -4.29 -18.57
CA GLU A 527 -8.93 -3.91 -17.48
C GLU A 527 -10.39 -4.05 -17.90
N GLN A 528 -10.73 -3.66 -19.12
CA GLN A 528 -12.07 -3.83 -19.67
C GLN A 528 -12.47 -5.30 -19.84
N LEU A 529 -11.51 -6.16 -20.25
CA LEU A 529 -11.70 -7.61 -20.30
C LEU A 529 -11.96 -8.18 -18.90
N LEU A 530 -11.13 -7.81 -17.93
CA LEU A 530 -11.29 -8.24 -16.53
C LEU A 530 -12.67 -7.88 -15.98
N PHE A 531 -13.20 -6.70 -16.31
CA PHE A 531 -14.55 -6.32 -15.92
C PHE A 531 -15.61 -7.31 -16.39
N ARG A 532 -15.55 -7.68 -17.67
CA ARG A 532 -16.53 -8.61 -18.24
C ARG A 532 -16.43 -9.99 -17.59
N LEU A 533 -15.21 -10.49 -17.41
CA LEU A 533 -14.96 -11.80 -16.79
C LEU A 533 -15.38 -11.86 -15.33
N MET A 534 -15.06 -10.81 -14.55
CA MET A 534 -15.44 -10.78 -13.13
C MET A 534 -16.93 -10.60 -12.90
N LYS A 535 -17.61 -9.84 -13.77
CA LYS A 535 -19.07 -9.74 -13.72
C LYS A 535 -19.73 -11.13 -13.86
N ALA A 536 -19.24 -11.94 -14.77
CA ALA A 536 -19.70 -13.32 -14.92
C ALA A 536 -19.37 -14.15 -13.68
N ARG A 537 -18.14 -14.04 -13.17
CA ARG A 537 -17.69 -14.79 -12.00
C ARG A 537 -18.47 -14.46 -10.72
N PHE A 538 -18.78 -13.20 -10.48
CA PHE A 538 -19.62 -12.80 -9.34
C PHE A 538 -21.02 -13.42 -9.43
N ARG A 539 -21.62 -13.44 -10.62
CA ARG A 539 -22.93 -14.11 -10.82
C ARG A 539 -22.86 -15.60 -10.51
N GLU A 540 -21.80 -16.29 -10.92
CA GLU A 540 -21.63 -17.72 -10.60
C GLU A 540 -21.55 -17.96 -9.09
N ILE A 541 -20.76 -17.13 -8.37
CA ILE A 541 -20.61 -17.25 -6.92
C ILE A 541 -21.95 -17.00 -6.22
N PHE A 542 -22.66 -15.95 -6.61
CA PHE A 542 -23.92 -15.60 -5.95
C PHE A 542 -25.10 -16.51 -6.34
N ALA A 543 -25.07 -17.16 -7.51
CA ALA A 543 -26.09 -18.13 -7.90
C ALA A 543 -26.22 -19.33 -6.95
N VAL A 544 -25.21 -19.60 -6.14
CA VAL A 544 -25.26 -20.65 -5.13
C VAL A 544 -26.27 -20.31 -4.03
N TYR A 545 -26.43 -19.04 -3.69
CA TYR A 545 -27.38 -18.61 -2.67
C TYR A 545 -28.83 -18.81 -3.10
N GLU A 546 -29.13 -18.68 -4.40
CA GLU A 546 -30.46 -19.03 -4.94
C GLU A 546 -30.76 -20.52 -4.76
N LYS A 547 -29.76 -21.39 -4.96
CA LYS A 547 -29.91 -22.85 -4.80
C LYS A 547 -30.22 -23.29 -3.38
N ILE A 548 -29.84 -22.51 -2.39
CA ILE A 548 -30.14 -22.76 -0.98
C ILE A 548 -31.35 -21.98 -0.47
N GLY A 549 -32.16 -21.43 -1.40
CA GLY A 549 -33.42 -20.78 -1.07
C GLY A 549 -33.27 -19.35 -0.52
N ILE A 550 -32.13 -18.71 -0.75
CA ILE A 550 -31.92 -17.31 -0.39
C ILE A 550 -32.28 -16.45 -1.61
N ASP A 551 -33.34 -15.67 -1.42
CA ASP A 551 -33.72 -14.65 -2.38
C ASP A 551 -32.90 -13.38 -2.14
N PHE A 552 -32.22 -12.86 -3.15
CA PHE A 552 -31.37 -11.68 -3.03
C PHE A 552 -31.38 -10.82 -4.29
N THR A 553 -31.03 -9.57 -4.13
CA THR A 553 -30.78 -8.67 -5.26
C THR A 553 -29.30 -8.49 -5.45
N LEU A 554 -28.77 -8.89 -6.61
CA LEU A 554 -27.38 -8.70 -6.98
C LEU A 554 -27.23 -7.35 -7.67
N SER A 555 -26.39 -6.48 -7.13
CA SER A 555 -25.97 -5.27 -7.83
C SER A 555 -25.01 -5.64 -8.97
N ASP A 556 -25.08 -4.89 -10.07
CA ASP A 556 -24.04 -5.01 -11.10
C ASP A 556 -22.69 -4.58 -10.54
N PRO A 557 -21.60 -5.29 -10.86
CA PRO A 557 -20.25 -4.86 -10.52
C PRO A 557 -20.04 -3.46 -11.08
N GLN A 558 -19.64 -2.53 -10.22
CA GLN A 558 -19.49 -1.13 -10.61
C GLN A 558 -18.03 -0.77 -10.80
N LEU A 559 -17.72 -0.14 -11.92
CA LEU A 559 -16.47 0.57 -12.13
C LEU A 559 -16.59 1.97 -11.52
N LEU A 560 -16.40 2.07 -10.22
CA LEU A 560 -16.70 3.32 -9.53
C LEU A 560 -15.64 4.40 -9.73
N THR A 561 -14.36 4.07 -9.89
CA THR A 561 -13.32 5.09 -10.05
C THR A 561 -12.14 4.63 -10.89
N LEU A 562 -11.53 5.57 -11.61
CA LEU A 562 -10.24 5.39 -12.28
C LEU A 562 -9.06 5.37 -11.29
N PHE A 563 -9.31 5.50 -10.01
CA PHE A 563 -8.33 5.66 -8.96
C PHE A 563 -8.67 4.78 -7.76
N GLY A 564 -7.66 4.36 -7.05
CA GLY A 564 -7.75 3.67 -5.76
C GLY A 564 -6.71 4.22 -4.78
N ASP A 565 -6.73 3.73 -3.57
CA ASP A 565 -5.79 4.12 -2.53
C ASP A 565 -4.39 3.55 -2.79
N HIS A 566 -4.30 2.50 -3.61
CA HIS A 566 -3.06 1.80 -3.95
C HIS A 566 -2.39 2.43 -5.16
N GLN A 567 -1.68 3.54 -4.95
CA GLN A 567 -0.89 4.22 -5.98
C GLN A 567 0.44 3.51 -6.19
N MET A 568 0.81 3.20 -7.43
CA MET A 568 2.05 2.49 -7.76
C MET A 568 2.63 2.98 -9.07
N GLY A 569 3.89 2.59 -9.36
CA GLY A 569 4.59 3.00 -10.56
C GLY A 569 5.12 4.43 -10.48
N THR A 570 5.32 5.10 -11.60
CA THR A 570 5.86 6.46 -11.77
C THR A 570 7.38 6.61 -11.68
N CYS A 571 8.09 5.77 -10.91
CA CYS A 571 9.55 5.76 -10.79
C CYS A 571 10.08 4.31 -10.79
N ARG A 572 9.57 3.47 -11.68
CA ARG A 572 9.80 2.02 -11.63
C ARG A 572 11.27 1.63 -11.60
N MET A 573 11.57 0.54 -10.89
CA MET A 573 12.86 -0.16 -10.91
C MET A 573 13.08 -0.89 -12.25
N GLY A 574 14.34 -1.06 -12.61
CA GLY A 574 14.77 -1.86 -13.76
C GLY A 574 16.27 -1.77 -13.98
N ASP A 575 16.80 -2.58 -14.89
CA ASP A 575 18.25 -2.65 -15.16
C ASP A 575 18.71 -1.65 -16.24
N ASP A 576 17.79 -1.14 -17.07
CA ASP A 576 18.11 -0.22 -18.16
C ASP A 576 17.62 1.21 -17.85
N PRO A 577 18.51 2.19 -17.70
CA PRO A 577 18.14 3.58 -17.42
C PRO A 577 17.28 4.22 -18.51
N ARG A 578 17.25 3.67 -19.71
CA ARG A 578 16.37 4.15 -20.80
C ARG A 578 14.91 3.79 -20.59
N THR A 579 14.63 2.79 -19.77
CA THR A 579 13.27 2.27 -19.53
C THR A 579 12.86 2.29 -18.07
N SER A 580 13.76 2.64 -17.15
CA SER A 580 13.51 2.71 -15.71
C SER A 580 14.15 3.95 -15.09
N VAL A 581 13.61 4.41 -13.96
CA VAL A 581 14.16 5.53 -13.19
C VAL A 581 15.20 5.04 -12.18
N LEU A 582 14.98 3.87 -11.62
CA LEU A 582 15.74 3.31 -10.50
C LEU A 582 16.37 1.97 -10.89
N ASP A 583 17.51 1.68 -10.25
CA ASP A 583 18.12 0.36 -10.27
C ASP A 583 17.40 -0.60 -9.29
N ARG A 584 17.88 -1.84 -9.20
CA ARG A 584 17.34 -2.86 -8.30
C ARG A 584 17.37 -2.51 -6.81
N HIS A 585 18.19 -1.54 -6.41
CA HIS A 585 18.31 -1.05 -5.04
C HIS A 585 17.48 0.22 -4.80
N CYS A 586 16.55 0.51 -5.68
CA CYS A 586 15.76 1.76 -5.65
C CYS A 586 16.61 3.02 -5.73
N ARG A 587 17.84 2.93 -6.20
CA ARG A 587 18.76 4.04 -6.43
C ARG A 587 18.52 4.62 -7.81
N MET A 588 18.47 5.94 -7.90
CA MET A 588 18.28 6.62 -9.18
C MET A 588 19.49 6.43 -10.11
N HIS A 589 19.25 5.99 -11.36
CA HIS A 589 20.31 5.76 -12.33
C HIS A 589 21.13 7.04 -12.64
N GLU A 590 20.46 8.18 -12.70
CA GLU A 590 21.10 9.44 -13.11
C GLU A 590 21.69 10.23 -11.95
N VAL A 591 21.21 10.02 -10.71
CA VAL A 591 21.62 10.72 -9.51
C VAL A 591 21.90 9.72 -8.39
N PRO A 592 23.13 9.17 -8.32
CA PRO A 592 23.42 7.96 -7.52
C PRO A 592 23.20 8.07 -6.01
N ASN A 593 23.08 9.27 -5.46
CA ASN A 593 22.79 9.49 -4.05
C ASN A 593 21.32 9.86 -3.76
N VAL A 594 20.43 9.65 -4.73
CA VAL A 594 18.98 9.75 -4.56
C VAL A 594 18.36 8.35 -4.66
N PHE A 595 17.48 8.04 -3.74
CA PHE A 595 16.69 6.80 -3.67
C PHE A 595 15.21 7.12 -3.66
N VAL A 596 14.39 6.23 -4.21
CA VAL A 596 12.93 6.33 -4.10
C VAL A 596 12.40 5.03 -3.55
N VAL A 597 11.90 5.05 -2.32
CA VAL A 597 11.58 3.83 -1.54
C VAL A 597 10.13 3.88 -1.06
N ASP A 598 9.23 3.88 -2.00
CA ASP A 598 7.78 3.73 -1.83
C ASP A 598 7.21 2.92 -2.99
N THR A 599 5.91 2.90 -3.15
CA THR A 599 5.24 2.16 -4.22
C THR A 599 5.48 2.73 -5.63
N SER A 600 6.08 3.93 -5.75
CA SER A 600 6.46 4.47 -7.07
C SER A 600 7.53 3.63 -7.77
N CYS A 601 8.35 2.92 -7.00
CA CYS A 601 9.40 2.06 -7.54
C CYS A 601 8.89 0.74 -8.16
N PHE A 602 7.62 0.41 -8.03
CA PHE A 602 7.04 -0.85 -8.49
C PHE A 602 6.92 -0.91 -10.02
N PRO A 603 7.50 -1.93 -10.67
CA PRO A 603 7.34 -2.17 -12.10
C PRO A 603 5.93 -2.63 -12.52
N THR A 604 5.21 -3.32 -11.62
CA THR A 604 3.86 -3.85 -11.79
C THR A 604 3.03 -3.61 -10.53
N SER A 605 1.70 -3.63 -10.65
CA SER A 605 0.81 -3.29 -9.52
C SER A 605 0.64 -4.42 -8.51
N LEU A 606 1.07 -5.65 -8.84
CA LEU A 606 0.81 -6.86 -8.08
C LEU A 606 -0.68 -7.25 -8.12
N GLY A 607 -1.06 -8.40 -7.62
CA GLY A 607 -2.47 -8.79 -7.46
C GLY A 607 -2.94 -8.74 -6.00
N VAL A 608 -2.24 -7.99 -5.16
CA VAL A 608 -2.43 -7.90 -3.71
C VAL A 608 -2.15 -6.50 -3.20
N ASN A 609 -2.61 -6.19 -1.99
CA ASN A 609 -2.37 -4.90 -1.35
C ASN A 609 -0.87 -4.58 -1.24
N PRO A 610 -0.41 -3.39 -1.63
CA PRO A 610 1.02 -3.11 -1.83
C PRO A 610 1.82 -2.81 -0.57
N MET A 611 1.18 -2.51 0.57
CA MET A 611 1.85 -1.99 1.78
C MET A 611 2.89 -2.97 2.32
N ALA A 612 2.54 -4.25 2.48
CA ALA A 612 3.49 -5.27 2.97
C ALA A 612 4.71 -5.39 2.04
N THR A 613 4.49 -5.36 0.72
CA THR A 613 5.57 -5.39 -0.27
C THR A 613 6.42 -4.12 -0.23
N ALA A 614 5.82 -2.95 -0.05
CA ALA A 614 6.55 -1.69 0.08
C ALA A 614 7.47 -1.67 1.31
N MET A 615 6.98 -2.15 2.45
CA MET A 615 7.77 -2.24 3.68
C MET A 615 8.88 -3.29 3.57
N ALA A 616 8.59 -4.46 3.01
CA ALA A 616 9.59 -5.51 2.76
C ALA A 616 10.69 -5.01 1.80
N ASN A 617 10.33 -4.31 0.74
CA ASN A 617 11.30 -3.70 -0.16
C ASN A 617 12.12 -2.60 0.53
N ALA A 618 11.53 -1.80 1.40
CA ALA A 618 12.27 -0.81 2.19
C ALA A 618 13.30 -1.48 3.12
N MET A 619 12.97 -2.62 3.73
CA MET A 619 13.91 -3.41 4.53
C MET A 619 15.05 -3.97 3.67
N ARG A 620 14.74 -4.49 2.49
CA ARG A 620 15.76 -4.97 1.53
C ARG A 620 16.72 -3.86 1.13
N VAL A 621 16.19 -2.69 0.78
CA VAL A 621 17.00 -1.51 0.41
C VAL A 621 17.81 -1.01 1.60
N GLY A 622 17.22 -0.98 2.80
CA GLY A 622 17.91 -0.63 4.05
C GLY A 622 19.08 -1.56 4.35
N SER A 623 18.89 -2.86 4.18
CA SER A 623 19.97 -3.87 4.34
C SER A 623 21.13 -3.59 3.39
N TYR A 624 20.85 -3.33 2.12
CA TYR A 624 21.85 -2.95 1.13
C TYR A 624 22.59 -1.67 1.53
N LEU A 625 21.87 -0.61 1.92
CA LEU A 625 22.46 0.67 2.29
C LEU A 625 23.37 0.56 3.51
N VAL A 626 22.90 -0.09 4.58
CA VAL A 626 23.68 -0.29 5.81
C VAL A 626 24.96 -1.08 5.53
N ASP A 627 24.89 -2.14 4.74
CA ASP A 627 26.03 -2.96 4.37
C ASP A 627 27.03 -2.18 3.50
N ALA A 628 26.57 -1.53 2.45
CA ALA A 628 27.43 -0.77 1.53
C ALA A 628 28.19 0.34 2.27
N LEU A 629 27.51 1.07 3.15
CA LEU A 629 28.14 2.16 3.91
C LEU A 629 29.09 1.66 5.01
N ARG A 630 28.80 0.53 5.66
CA ARG A 630 29.72 -0.09 6.64
C ARG A 630 31.04 -0.56 5.99
N ARG A 631 31.00 -0.97 4.72
CA ARG A 631 32.19 -1.33 3.95
C ARG A 631 32.96 -0.13 3.43
N GLY A 632 32.54 1.09 3.73
CA GLY A 632 33.18 2.31 3.24
C GLY A 632 32.94 2.57 1.75
N ASN A 633 32.01 1.88 1.14
CA ASN A 633 31.59 2.16 -0.23
C ASN A 633 30.78 3.46 -0.22
N GLU A 634 31.40 4.56 -0.60
CA GLU A 634 30.60 5.72 -1.00
C GLU A 634 29.72 5.26 -2.17
N LEU A 635 28.41 5.41 -2.01
CA LEU A 635 27.44 5.12 -3.08
C LEU A 635 27.55 6.24 -4.13
N ASN A 636 28.62 6.20 -4.91
CA ASN A 636 28.96 7.17 -5.96
C ASN A 636 28.35 6.78 -7.31
#